data_ccd9b62df2fd8c98262676cf5117439f
#
_entry.id   ccd9b62df2fd8c98262676cf5117439f
#
_cell.length_a   1.000
_cell.length_b   1.000
_cell.length_c   1.000
_cell.angle_alpha   90.00
_cell.angle_beta   90.00
_cell.angle_gamma   90.00
#
_symmetry.space_group_name_H-M   'P 1'
#
loop_
_entity.id
_entity.type
_entity.pdbx_description
1 polymer ?
#
loop_
_entity_poly.entity_id
_entity_poly.type
_entity_poly.pdbx_seq_one_letter_code
_entity_poly.pdbx_strand_id
1 'polypeptide(L)'
;GNCPICGMNLVKKVTENNAVEDNSLDNVIKPTDNFIVGNYQTTTAIDTTLSSEINLPGIVGYDPNSSVNIAARMNGRIERMYVNYKYQKVNKGQKLFDLYSPELLTEQQNFIYMVINDVENPSIIDASRQKLLLYGMTQNQINALSNSKKVNPQITIYSPDSGIIDGTGTMVNTTNPVMQSASNNTATLDVKEGSYIKKGEVIFKLLN
;
A
#
# COMPACT_ATOMS: atom_id res chain seq x y z
N GLY A 1 7.79 26.34 72.48
CA GLY A 1 6.36 26.24 72.75
C GLY A 1 5.66 25.53 71.61
N ASN A 2 4.51 24.89 71.87
CA ASN A 2 3.76 24.16 70.86
C ASN A 2 2.77 25.07 70.13
N CYS A 3 2.56 24.85 68.85
CA CYS A 3 1.54 25.59 68.11
C CYS A 3 0.12 25.27 68.64
N PRO A 4 -0.69 26.26 68.96
CA PRO A 4 -2.03 26.02 69.55
C PRO A 4 -3.03 25.45 68.51
N ILE A 5 -2.72 25.44 67.24
CA ILE A 5 -3.65 24.98 66.18
C ILE A 5 -3.36 23.53 65.74
N CYS A 6 -2.10 23.13 65.67
CA CYS A 6 -1.71 21.83 65.13
C CYS A 6 -0.82 20.99 66.08
N GLY A 7 -0.45 21.49 67.29
CA GLY A 7 0.32 20.77 68.29
C GLY A 7 1.82 20.56 67.99
N MET A 8 2.32 21.01 66.84
CA MET A 8 3.75 20.83 66.49
C MET A 8 4.67 21.76 67.25
N ASN A 9 5.86 21.29 67.61
CA ASN A 9 6.87 22.10 68.31
C ASN A 9 7.36 23.25 67.40
N LEU A 10 7.18 24.48 67.90
CA LEU A 10 7.73 25.65 67.24
C LEU A 10 9.25 25.75 67.52
N VAL A 11 10.03 25.66 66.49
CA VAL A 11 11.48 25.89 66.53
C VAL A 11 11.71 27.37 66.29
N LYS A 12 12.57 27.98 67.10
CA LYS A 12 12.97 29.37 66.93
C LYS A 12 13.70 29.51 65.58
N LYS A 13 13.14 30.33 64.68
CA LYS A 13 13.85 30.67 63.45
C LYS A 13 15.09 31.48 63.83
N VAL A 14 16.27 30.92 63.68
CA VAL A 14 17.49 31.66 63.76
C VAL A 14 17.56 32.53 62.52
N THR A 15 17.37 33.81 62.70
CA THR A 15 17.60 34.79 61.64
C THR A 15 19.12 35.03 61.63
N GLU A 16 19.80 34.23 60.84
CA GLU A 16 21.17 34.61 60.46
C GLU A 16 21.02 35.86 59.60
N ASN A 17 21.57 36.93 60.08
CA ASN A 17 21.88 38.12 59.27
C ASN A 17 22.93 37.66 58.26
N ASN A 18 22.50 37.19 57.14
CA ASN A 18 23.39 37.05 56.02
C ASN A 18 23.78 38.44 55.55
N ALA A 19 24.89 38.94 56.07
CA ALA A 19 25.70 39.86 55.28
C ALA A 19 25.87 39.19 53.92
N VAL A 20 25.49 39.91 52.88
CA VAL A 20 25.73 39.49 51.49
C VAL A 20 27.24 39.26 51.34
N GLU A 21 27.68 38.03 51.59
CA GLU A 21 29.03 37.64 51.25
C GLU A 21 29.09 37.60 49.75
N ASP A 22 29.97 38.40 49.23
CA ASP A 22 30.42 38.48 47.86
C ASP A 22 30.78 37.05 47.37
N ASN A 23 29.92 36.48 46.53
CA ASN A 23 30.13 35.17 45.91
C ASN A 23 31.20 35.27 44.81
N SER A 24 32.38 35.81 45.20
CA SER A 24 33.51 35.71 44.29
C SER A 24 33.98 34.23 44.24
N LEU A 25 34.12 33.72 43.01
CA LEU A 25 34.65 32.40 42.75
C LEU A 25 36.01 32.12 43.45
N ASP A 26 36.68 33.16 43.88
CA ASP A 26 37.95 33.08 44.62
C ASP A 26 37.82 32.38 45.98
N ASN A 27 36.64 32.41 46.61
CA ASN A 27 36.37 31.66 47.83
C ASN A 27 36.19 30.15 47.63
N VAL A 28 35.88 29.74 46.40
CA VAL A 28 35.72 28.33 46.06
C VAL A 28 37.07 27.71 45.68
N ILE A 29 38.04 28.54 45.29
CA ILE A 29 39.34 28.09 44.77
C ILE A 29 40.46 28.28 45.81
N LYS A 30 40.14 28.53 47.07
CA LYS A 30 41.18 28.56 48.13
C LYS A 30 41.78 27.15 48.23
N PRO A 31 43.12 27.02 48.01
CA PRO A 31 43.77 25.75 48.21
C PRO A 31 43.58 25.40 49.71
N THR A 32 42.85 24.34 49.97
CA THR A 32 42.76 23.79 51.31
C THR A 32 44.06 23.02 51.54
N ASP A 33 44.88 23.53 52.45
CA ASP A 33 46.10 22.81 52.84
C ASP A 33 45.83 21.48 53.59
N ASN A 34 44.61 21.05 53.57
CA ASN A 34 44.21 19.81 54.19
C ASN A 34 44.29 18.65 53.18
N PHE A 35 45.40 17.93 53.24
CA PHE A 35 45.51 16.68 52.50
C PHE A 35 44.65 15.61 53.16
N ILE A 36 43.62 15.18 52.45
CA ILE A 36 42.87 14.03 52.85
C ILE A 36 43.62 12.80 52.41
N VAL A 37 44.35 12.17 53.35
CA VAL A 37 45.01 10.88 53.12
C VAL A 37 43.94 9.80 53.32
N GLY A 38 43.36 9.34 52.24
CA GLY A 38 42.39 8.23 52.21
C GLY A 38 42.84 7.21 51.19
N ASN A 39 42.54 5.96 51.44
CA ASN A 39 42.80 4.87 50.52
C ASN A 39 41.63 4.80 49.47
N TYR A 40 41.56 5.86 48.66
CA TYR A 40 40.55 5.96 47.62
C TYR A 40 41.11 5.36 46.32
N GLN A 41 40.35 4.42 45.73
CA GLN A 41 40.67 3.94 44.40
C GLN A 41 40.21 4.98 43.38
N THR A 42 41.14 5.50 42.62
CA THR A 42 40.87 6.40 41.50
C THR A 42 40.78 5.62 40.23
N THR A 43 39.75 5.92 39.42
CA THR A 43 39.61 5.35 38.08
C THR A 43 39.64 6.50 37.06
N THR A 44 40.23 6.26 35.94
CA THR A 44 40.21 7.20 34.82
C THR A 44 39.02 6.87 33.93
N ALA A 45 38.36 7.90 33.41
CA ALA A 45 37.33 7.73 32.40
C ALA A 45 37.96 7.17 31.11
N ILE A 46 37.38 6.10 30.62
CA ILE A 46 37.80 5.46 29.38
C ILE A 46 36.66 5.61 28.38
N ASP A 47 36.97 6.16 27.20
CA ASP A 47 36.03 6.21 26.10
C ASP A 47 35.80 4.77 25.58
N THR A 48 34.59 4.30 25.66
CA THR A 48 34.21 3.00 25.13
C THR A 48 32.96 3.11 24.28
N THR A 49 32.89 2.38 23.19
CA THR A 49 31.70 2.25 22.37
C THR A 49 30.85 1.10 22.89
N LEU A 50 29.65 1.42 23.34
CA LEU A 50 28.69 0.43 23.78
C LEU A 50 27.71 0.14 22.63
N SER A 51 27.70 -1.08 22.11
CA SER A 51 26.67 -1.54 21.19
C SER A 51 25.53 -2.16 21.99
N SER A 52 24.32 -1.62 21.81
CA SER A 52 23.10 -2.19 22.40
C SER A 52 22.22 -2.73 21.29
N GLU A 53 21.85 -4.02 21.39
CA GLU A 53 20.83 -4.59 20.51
C GLU A 53 19.44 -4.17 20.99
N ILE A 54 18.68 -3.55 20.07
CA ILE A 54 17.28 -3.20 20.32
C ILE A 54 16.41 -4.13 19.48
N ASN A 55 15.72 -5.06 20.13
CA ASN A 55 14.74 -5.93 19.50
C ASN A 55 13.37 -5.22 19.46
N LEU A 56 12.94 -4.84 18.28
CA LEU A 56 11.63 -4.22 18.07
C LEU A 56 10.68 -5.25 17.47
N PRO A 57 9.54 -5.53 18.10
CA PRO A 57 8.51 -6.35 17.47
C PRO A 57 7.91 -5.59 16.28
N GLY A 58 7.72 -6.28 15.18
CA GLY A 58 7.12 -5.74 13.96
C GLY A 58 6.15 -6.72 13.34
N ILE A 59 5.18 -6.21 12.60
CA ILE A 59 4.24 -7.00 11.82
C ILE A 59 4.56 -6.76 10.34
N VAL A 60 4.73 -7.84 9.59
CA VAL A 60 4.88 -7.76 8.13
C VAL A 60 3.48 -7.73 7.52
N GLY A 61 3.21 -6.69 6.74
CA GLY A 61 1.95 -6.52 6.03
C GLY A 61 2.19 -6.05 4.60
N TYR A 62 1.17 -6.17 3.76
CA TYR A 62 1.21 -5.61 2.41
C TYR A 62 1.04 -4.09 2.45
N ASP A 63 1.78 -3.38 1.57
CA ASP A 63 1.58 -1.95 1.40
C ASP A 63 0.27 -1.70 0.63
N PRO A 64 -0.74 -1.05 1.25
CA PRO A 64 -2.01 -0.76 0.58
C PRO A 64 -1.85 0.22 -0.59
N ASN A 65 -0.80 1.03 -0.61
CA ASN A 65 -0.52 1.99 -1.69
C ASN A 65 0.07 1.32 -2.94
N SER A 66 0.60 0.11 -2.81
CA SER A 66 1.20 -0.68 -3.89
C SER A 66 0.19 -1.60 -4.58
N SER A 67 -1.11 -1.30 -4.50
CA SER A 67 -2.14 -2.11 -5.12
C SER A 67 -2.59 -1.56 -6.46
N VAL A 68 -2.74 -2.44 -7.46
CA VAL A 68 -3.27 -2.12 -8.78
C VAL A 68 -4.62 -2.80 -8.97
N ASN A 69 -5.66 -1.99 -9.28
CA ASN A 69 -6.98 -2.51 -9.57
C ASN A 69 -7.11 -2.82 -11.07
N ILE A 70 -7.47 -4.05 -11.38
CA ILE A 70 -7.78 -4.51 -12.75
C ILE A 70 -9.29 -4.43 -12.92
N ALA A 71 -9.74 -3.34 -13.57
CA ALA A 71 -11.14 -3.08 -13.83
C ALA A 71 -11.54 -3.44 -15.26
N ALA A 72 -12.80 -3.85 -15.43
CA ALA A 72 -13.40 -4.08 -16.74
C ALA A 72 -13.46 -2.77 -17.54
N ARG A 73 -12.92 -2.77 -18.75
CA ARG A 73 -12.95 -1.61 -19.65
C ARG A 73 -14.23 -1.53 -20.48
N MET A 74 -14.99 -2.61 -20.53
CA MET A 74 -16.24 -2.76 -21.28
C MET A 74 -17.17 -3.76 -20.59
N ASN A 75 -18.43 -3.76 -21.02
CA ASN A 75 -19.39 -4.76 -20.59
C ASN A 75 -19.13 -6.08 -21.33
N GLY A 76 -19.29 -7.21 -20.63
CA GLY A 76 -19.10 -8.51 -21.23
C GLY A 76 -19.33 -9.67 -20.31
N ARG A 77 -19.12 -10.87 -20.83
CA ARG A 77 -19.20 -12.12 -20.07
C ARG A 77 -17.81 -12.78 -20.06
N ILE A 78 -17.40 -13.25 -18.91
CA ILE A 78 -16.18 -14.04 -18.78
C ILE A 78 -16.44 -15.44 -19.29
N GLU A 79 -15.72 -15.84 -20.34
CA GLU A 79 -15.86 -17.18 -20.93
C GLU A 79 -14.91 -18.18 -20.27
N ARG A 80 -13.70 -17.77 -19.99
CA ARG A 80 -12.66 -18.60 -19.37
C ARG A 80 -11.84 -17.81 -18.38
N MET A 81 -11.53 -18.43 -17.24
CA MET A 81 -10.68 -17.88 -16.21
C MET A 81 -9.36 -18.62 -16.15
N TYR A 82 -8.23 -17.90 -16.14
CA TYR A 82 -6.88 -18.46 -15.98
C TYR A 82 -6.34 -18.28 -14.57
N VAL A 83 -7.00 -17.44 -13.77
CA VAL A 83 -6.73 -17.24 -12.34
C VAL A 83 -7.81 -17.96 -11.56
N ASN A 84 -7.41 -18.95 -10.76
CA ASN A 84 -8.36 -19.88 -10.15
C ASN A 84 -8.58 -19.64 -8.65
N TYR A 85 -7.64 -18.97 -7.99
CA TYR A 85 -7.70 -18.78 -6.54
C TYR A 85 -7.10 -17.46 -6.09
N LYS A 86 -7.56 -17.01 -4.94
CA LYS A 86 -7.04 -15.85 -4.22
C LYS A 86 -5.58 -16.11 -3.80
N TYR A 87 -4.76 -15.07 -3.82
CA TYR A 87 -3.33 -15.11 -3.55
C TYR A 87 -2.46 -15.83 -4.61
N GLN A 88 -3.04 -16.10 -5.78
CA GLN A 88 -2.27 -16.58 -6.91
C GLN A 88 -1.32 -15.50 -7.40
N LYS A 89 -0.03 -15.88 -7.59
CA LYS A 89 0.97 -15.01 -8.20
C LYS A 89 0.74 -14.90 -9.69
N VAL A 90 0.72 -13.69 -10.20
CA VAL A 90 0.64 -13.37 -11.63
C VAL A 90 1.82 -12.51 -12.05
N ASN A 91 2.30 -12.77 -13.25
CA ASN A 91 3.35 -11.99 -13.88
C ASN A 91 2.76 -10.98 -14.87
N LYS A 92 3.48 -9.90 -15.10
CA LYS A 92 3.13 -8.92 -16.15
C LYS A 92 2.98 -9.63 -17.50
N GLY A 93 1.87 -9.35 -18.20
CA GLY A 93 1.56 -10.00 -19.48
C GLY A 93 1.01 -11.43 -19.37
N GLN A 94 0.76 -11.94 -18.17
CA GLN A 94 0.09 -13.24 -17.99
C GLN A 94 -1.40 -13.12 -18.31
N LYS A 95 -1.96 -14.18 -18.91
CA LYS A 95 -3.40 -14.28 -19.20
C LYS A 95 -4.19 -14.31 -17.89
N LEU A 96 -5.25 -13.49 -17.79
CA LEU A 96 -6.13 -13.47 -16.65
C LEU A 96 -7.48 -14.14 -16.94
N PHE A 97 -8.14 -13.72 -18.00
CA PHE A 97 -9.41 -14.30 -18.44
C PHE A 97 -9.69 -13.97 -19.90
N ASP A 98 -10.58 -14.75 -20.51
CA ASP A 98 -11.12 -14.48 -21.82
C ASP A 98 -12.51 -13.83 -21.66
N LEU A 99 -12.71 -12.72 -22.35
CA LEU A 99 -13.90 -11.90 -22.30
C LEU A 99 -14.63 -11.94 -23.65
N TYR A 100 -15.91 -12.20 -23.60
CA TYR A 100 -16.84 -11.99 -24.71
C TYR A 100 -17.59 -10.66 -24.51
N SER A 101 -17.51 -9.77 -25.51
CA SER A 101 -18.22 -8.48 -25.49
C SER A 101 -18.79 -8.18 -26.87
N PRO A 102 -20.14 -8.01 -26.98
CA PRO A 102 -20.77 -7.60 -28.24
C PRO A 102 -20.31 -6.21 -28.72
N GLU A 103 -20.07 -5.29 -27.76
CA GLU A 103 -19.56 -3.94 -28.04
C GLU A 103 -18.20 -4.00 -28.75
N LEU A 104 -17.28 -4.81 -28.21
CA LEU A 104 -15.97 -4.99 -28.80
C LEU A 104 -16.03 -5.67 -30.17
N LEU A 105 -16.94 -6.59 -30.35
CA LEU A 105 -17.16 -7.26 -31.62
C LEU A 105 -17.54 -6.27 -32.73
N THR A 106 -18.44 -5.34 -32.42
CA THR A 106 -18.83 -4.25 -33.32
C THR A 106 -17.64 -3.34 -33.66
N GLU A 107 -16.85 -2.98 -32.67
CA GLU A 107 -15.67 -2.13 -32.90
C GLU A 107 -14.58 -2.81 -33.70
N GLN A 108 -14.40 -4.13 -33.54
CA GLN A 108 -13.49 -4.91 -34.41
C GLN A 108 -13.99 -4.92 -35.86
N GLN A 109 -15.30 -5.07 -36.08
CA GLN A 109 -15.89 -5.02 -37.41
C GLN A 109 -15.67 -3.64 -38.05
N ASN A 110 -15.91 -2.57 -37.31
CA ASN A 110 -15.68 -1.21 -37.77
C ASN A 110 -14.20 -0.99 -38.15
N PHE A 111 -13.27 -1.45 -37.31
CA PHE A 111 -11.84 -1.36 -37.59
C PHE A 111 -11.45 -2.10 -38.87
N ILE A 112 -11.93 -3.34 -39.05
CA ILE A 112 -11.67 -4.14 -40.26
C ILE A 112 -12.22 -3.44 -41.50
N TYR A 113 -13.45 -2.88 -41.37
CA TYR A 113 -14.07 -2.14 -42.47
C TYR A 113 -13.21 -0.94 -42.91
N MET A 114 -12.69 -0.18 -41.96
CA MET A 114 -11.81 0.96 -42.24
C MET A 114 -10.49 0.55 -42.84
N VAL A 115 -9.88 -0.53 -42.34
CA VAL A 115 -8.62 -1.09 -42.90
C VAL A 115 -8.79 -1.57 -44.34
N ILE A 116 -10.00 -2.01 -44.74
CA ILE A 116 -10.26 -2.49 -46.10
C ILE A 116 -10.64 -1.36 -47.05
N ASN A 117 -11.51 -0.44 -46.61
CA ASN A 117 -12.16 0.56 -47.47
C ASN A 117 -11.54 1.96 -47.42
N ASP A 118 -10.91 2.33 -46.29
CA ASP A 118 -10.37 3.67 -46.06
C ASP A 118 -8.83 3.70 -45.96
N VAL A 119 -8.14 2.96 -46.81
CA VAL A 119 -6.67 2.85 -46.82
C VAL A 119 -6.00 4.23 -46.99
N GLU A 120 -6.67 5.16 -47.69
CA GLU A 120 -6.15 6.51 -47.95
C GLU A 120 -6.20 7.44 -46.74
N ASN A 121 -6.92 7.07 -45.65
CA ASN A 121 -7.10 7.87 -44.46
C ASN A 121 -6.48 7.21 -43.21
N PRO A 122 -5.14 7.21 -43.07
CA PRO A 122 -4.46 6.54 -41.97
C PRO A 122 -4.86 7.07 -40.59
N SER A 123 -5.25 8.35 -40.48
CA SER A 123 -5.68 8.97 -39.22
C SER A 123 -6.95 8.34 -38.65
N ILE A 124 -7.89 7.93 -39.50
CA ILE A 124 -9.14 7.26 -39.09
C ILE A 124 -8.84 5.84 -38.62
N ILE A 125 -7.97 5.13 -39.34
CA ILE A 125 -7.53 3.80 -38.94
C ILE A 125 -6.82 3.84 -37.60
N ASP A 126 -5.94 4.84 -37.38
CA ASP A 126 -5.23 5.00 -36.11
C ASP A 126 -6.18 5.37 -34.97
N ALA A 127 -7.18 6.21 -35.19
CA ALA A 127 -8.21 6.51 -34.21
C ALA A 127 -8.99 5.25 -33.78
N SER A 128 -9.37 4.40 -34.75
CA SER A 128 -10.02 3.13 -34.46
C SER A 128 -9.10 2.15 -33.74
N ARG A 129 -7.82 2.11 -34.08
CA ARG A 129 -6.80 1.34 -33.36
C ARG A 129 -6.69 1.78 -31.92
N GLN A 130 -6.61 3.08 -31.65
CA GLN A 130 -6.58 3.63 -30.31
C GLN A 130 -7.83 3.26 -29.51
N LYS A 131 -8.99 3.26 -30.13
CA LYS A 131 -10.24 2.83 -29.51
C LYS A 131 -10.17 1.37 -29.05
N LEU A 132 -9.65 0.45 -29.89
CA LEU A 132 -9.46 -0.95 -29.52
C LEU A 132 -8.45 -1.15 -28.38
N LEU A 133 -7.38 -0.34 -28.32
CA LEU A 133 -6.43 -0.32 -27.20
C LEU A 133 -7.10 0.13 -25.91
N LEU A 134 -7.99 1.13 -25.95
CA LEU A 134 -8.76 1.58 -24.79
C LEU A 134 -9.70 0.50 -24.26
N TYR A 135 -10.24 -0.34 -25.14
CA TYR A 135 -11.03 -1.52 -24.73
C TYR A 135 -10.17 -2.66 -24.14
N GLY A 136 -8.84 -2.55 -24.17
CA GLY A 136 -7.94 -3.50 -23.52
C GLY A 136 -7.35 -4.56 -24.46
N MET A 137 -7.56 -4.44 -25.77
CA MET A 137 -6.81 -5.24 -26.73
C MET A 137 -5.34 -4.86 -26.71
N THR A 138 -4.48 -5.86 -26.86
CA THR A 138 -3.03 -5.62 -27.03
C THR A 138 -2.70 -5.26 -28.47
N GLN A 139 -1.58 -4.59 -28.70
CA GLN A 139 -1.10 -4.25 -30.05
C GLN A 139 -0.97 -5.50 -30.94
N ASN A 140 -0.51 -6.61 -30.37
CA ASN A 140 -0.37 -7.88 -31.09
C ASN A 140 -1.71 -8.44 -31.55
N GLN A 141 -2.76 -8.33 -30.72
CA GLN A 141 -4.12 -8.76 -31.06
C GLN A 141 -4.70 -7.88 -32.17
N ILE A 142 -4.46 -6.57 -32.13
CA ILE A 142 -4.92 -5.63 -33.16
C ILE A 142 -4.18 -5.88 -34.49
N ASN A 143 -2.88 -6.14 -34.46
CA ASN A 143 -2.11 -6.47 -35.63
C ASN A 143 -2.58 -7.82 -36.27
N ALA A 144 -2.86 -8.81 -35.41
CA ALA A 144 -3.42 -10.08 -35.86
C ALA A 144 -4.81 -9.89 -36.49
N LEU A 145 -5.65 -9.01 -35.92
CA LEU A 145 -6.96 -8.65 -36.45
C LEU A 145 -6.85 -7.97 -37.84
N SER A 146 -5.94 -7.01 -37.95
CA SER A 146 -5.66 -6.32 -39.21
C SER A 146 -5.19 -7.28 -40.33
N ASN A 147 -4.34 -8.25 -39.99
CA ASN A 147 -3.80 -9.22 -40.93
C ASN A 147 -4.80 -10.31 -41.34
N SER A 148 -5.51 -10.85 -40.34
CA SER A 148 -6.48 -11.94 -40.56
C SER A 148 -7.79 -11.45 -41.16
N LYS A 149 -8.15 -10.17 -40.93
CA LYS A 149 -9.44 -9.57 -41.28
C LYS A 149 -10.65 -10.36 -40.74
N LYS A 150 -10.43 -11.13 -39.69
CA LYS A 150 -11.46 -11.95 -39.04
C LYS A 150 -11.68 -11.44 -37.62
N VAL A 151 -12.92 -11.19 -37.28
CA VAL A 151 -13.33 -10.79 -35.93
C VAL A 151 -13.10 -11.93 -34.96
N ASN A 152 -12.55 -11.62 -33.80
CA ASN A 152 -12.45 -12.58 -32.71
C ASN A 152 -13.50 -12.24 -31.63
N PRO A 153 -14.50 -13.12 -31.42
CA PRO A 153 -15.55 -12.87 -30.43
C PRO A 153 -15.06 -12.89 -29.00
N GLN A 154 -13.93 -13.56 -28.76
CA GLN A 154 -13.32 -13.68 -27.44
C GLN A 154 -11.95 -13.02 -27.43
N ILE A 155 -11.72 -12.14 -26.48
CA ILE A 155 -10.39 -11.54 -26.30
C ILE A 155 -9.81 -11.96 -24.97
N THR A 156 -8.52 -12.25 -24.97
CA THR A 156 -7.78 -12.52 -23.73
C THR A 156 -7.32 -11.20 -23.11
N ILE A 157 -7.65 -11.00 -21.85
CA ILE A 157 -7.18 -9.89 -21.03
C ILE A 157 -5.93 -10.34 -20.27
N TYR A 158 -4.91 -9.49 -20.31
CA TYR A 158 -3.60 -9.75 -19.71
C TYR A 158 -3.37 -8.85 -18.49
N SER A 159 -2.54 -9.34 -17.57
CA SER A 159 -2.13 -8.54 -16.40
C SER A 159 -1.26 -7.36 -16.83
N PRO A 160 -1.57 -6.14 -16.40
CA PRO A 160 -0.74 -4.97 -16.68
C PRO A 160 0.56 -4.97 -15.85
N ASP A 161 0.57 -5.67 -14.72
CA ASP A 161 1.71 -5.72 -13.80
C ASP A 161 1.88 -7.10 -13.17
N SER A 162 2.98 -7.30 -12.44
CA SER A 162 3.24 -8.50 -11.66
C SER A 162 2.78 -8.29 -10.22
N GLY A 163 2.33 -9.35 -9.56
CA GLY A 163 1.89 -9.28 -8.17
C GLY A 163 1.08 -10.48 -7.73
N ILE A 164 0.39 -10.34 -6.61
CA ILE A 164 -0.46 -11.37 -6.01
C ILE A 164 -1.91 -10.89 -6.04
N ILE A 165 -2.83 -11.74 -6.48
CA ILE A 165 -4.26 -11.41 -6.53
C ILE A 165 -4.88 -11.50 -5.13
N ASP A 166 -5.35 -10.36 -4.62
CA ASP A 166 -5.99 -10.26 -3.28
C ASP A 166 -7.50 -10.51 -3.31
N GLY A 167 -8.09 -10.70 -4.47
CA GLY A 167 -9.53 -10.96 -4.62
C GLY A 167 -10.18 -10.01 -5.61
N THR A 168 -11.51 -10.02 -5.62
CA THR A 168 -12.31 -9.14 -6.44
C THR A 168 -12.66 -7.88 -5.67
N GLY A 169 -12.54 -6.74 -6.33
CA GLY A 169 -12.82 -5.43 -5.72
C GLY A 169 -14.29 -5.04 -5.80
N THR A 170 -15.23 -5.96 -5.57
CA THR A 170 -16.64 -5.57 -5.43
C THR A 170 -16.76 -4.65 -4.22
N MET A 171 -16.87 -3.36 -4.48
CA MET A 171 -17.37 -2.40 -3.49
C MET A 171 -18.82 -2.78 -3.22
N VAL A 172 -19.05 -3.65 -2.25
CA VAL A 172 -20.38 -3.83 -1.69
C VAL A 172 -20.71 -2.53 -0.99
N ASN A 173 -21.51 -1.67 -1.63
CA ASN A 173 -22.18 -0.56 -0.96
C ASN A 173 -23.16 -1.16 0.06
N THR A 174 -22.66 -1.60 1.19
CA THR A 174 -23.49 -2.00 2.33
C THR A 174 -23.94 -0.73 3.04
N THR A 175 -25.08 -0.21 2.61
CA THR A 175 -25.90 0.77 3.36
C THR A 175 -26.59 0.15 4.58
N ASN A 176 -26.31 -1.11 4.92
CA ASN A 176 -26.85 -1.76 6.11
C ASN A 176 -25.72 -2.44 6.89
N PRO A 177 -25.47 -2.03 8.15
CA PRO A 177 -24.58 -2.76 9.05
C PRO A 177 -25.34 -3.97 9.62
N VAL A 178 -25.57 -5.01 8.82
CA VAL A 178 -25.92 -6.32 9.35
C VAL A 178 -24.62 -6.99 9.73
N MET A 179 -24.50 -7.37 11.01
CA MET A 179 -23.41 -8.16 11.57
C MET A 179 -23.05 -9.30 10.64
N GLN A 180 -21.98 -9.15 9.87
CA GLN A 180 -21.38 -10.28 9.16
C GLN A 180 -20.60 -11.09 10.18
N SER A 181 -21.20 -12.20 10.57
CA SER A 181 -20.49 -13.31 11.19
C SER A 181 -19.22 -13.57 10.39
N ALA A 182 -18.10 -13.73 11.10
CA ALA A 182 -16.82 -14.13 10.55
C ALA A 182 -16.98 -15.45 9.78
N SER A 183 -17.35 -15.35 8.54
CA SER A 183 -17.53 -16.48 7.62
C SER A 183 -16.16 -16.75 6.99
N ASN A 184 -15.59 -17.84 7.41
CA ASN A 184 -14.50 -18.63 6.83
C ASN A 184 -13.84 -18.00 5.59
N ASN A 185 -12.55 -17.67 5.71
CA ASN A 185 -11.65 -17.32 4.62
C ASN A 185 -11.54 -18.44 3.59
N THR A 186 -12.59 -18.68 2.82
CA THR A 186 -12.50 -19.49 1.61
C THR A 186 -11.77 -18.65 0.57
N ALA A 187 -10.63 -19.15 0.12
CA ALA A 187 -9.78 -18.53 -0.90
C ALA A 187 -10.43 -18.53 -2.31
N THR A 188 -11.76 -18.40 -2.38
CA THR A 188 -12.52 -18.38 -3.61
C THR A 188 -12.61 -16.96 -4.17
N LEU A 189 -12.48 -16.87 -5.48
CA LEU A 189 -12.72 -15.62 -6.21
C LEU A 189 -14.25 -15.41 -6.35
N ASP A 190 -14.71 -14.16 -6.18
CA ASP A 190 -16.13 -13.82 -6.33
C ASP A 190 -16.57 -13.87 -7.80
N VAL A 191 -15.64 -13.62 -8.73
CA VAL A 191 -15.85 -13.68 -10.18
C VAL A 191 -15.49 -15.07 -10.70
N LYS A 192 -16.39 -15.68 -11.46
CA LYS A 192 -16.26 -17.03 -12.02
C LYS A 192 -16.49 -17.02 -13.53
N GLU A 193 -16.13 -18.11 -14.17
CA GLU A 193 -16.51 -18.37 -15.57
C GLU A 193 -18.03 -18.26 -15.74
N GLY A 194 -18.47 -17.61 -16.80
CA GLY A 194 -19.87 -17.31 -17.07
C GLY A 194 -20.41 -16.04 -16.40
N SER A 195 -19.65 -15.38 -15.50
CA SER A 195 -20.09 -14.15 -14.86
C SER A 195 -20.14 -12.99 -15.85
N TYR A 196 -21.16 -12.14 -15.71
CA TYR A 196 -21.25 -10.89 -16.43
C TYR A 196 -20.56 -9.79 -15.65
N ILE A 197 -19.76 -8.98 -16.34
CA ILE A 197 -19.04 -7.85 -15.80
C ILE A 197 -19.50 -6.56 -16.47
N LYS A 198 -19.51 -5.46 -15.69
CA LYS A 198 -19.86 -4.13 -16.16
C LYS A 198 -18.60 -3.27 -16.31
N LYS A 199 -18.64 -2.35 -17.26
CA LYS A 199 -17.58 -1.36 -17.43
C LYS A 199 -17.33 -0.61 -16.11
N GLY A 200 -16.06 -0.53 -15.70
CA GLY A 200 -15.63 0.09 -14.45
C GLY A 200 -15.66 -0.83 -13.23
N GLU A 201 -16.21 -2.03 -13.34
CA GLU A 201 -16.21 -3.02 -12.27
C GLU A 201 -14.80 -3.56 -12.05
N VAL A 202 -14.33 -3.54 -10.80
CA VAL A 202 -13.01 -4.08 -10.44
C VAL A 202 -13.11 -5.60 -10.36
N ILE A 203 -12.38 -6.27 -11.24
CA ILE A 203 -12.38 -7.73 -11.36
C ILE A 203 -11.34 -8.33 -10.42
N PHE A 204 -10.14 -7.76 -10.42
CA PHE A 204 -9.05 -8.19 -9.55
C PHE A 204 -8.36 -7.01 -8.89
N LYS A 205 -7.92 -7.21 -7.66
CA LYS A 205 -6.97 -6.36 -6.98
C LYS A 205 -5.62 -7.07 -6.93
N LEU A 206 -4.60 -6.44 -7.48
CA LEU A 206 -3.24 -6.95 -7.53
C LEU A 206 -2.41 -6.23 -6.48
N LEU A 207 -1.76 -6.97 -5.60
CA LEU A 207 -0.78 -6.48 -4.63
C LEU A 207 0.62 -6.73 -5.18
N ASN A 208 1.42 -5.66 -5.23
CA ASN A 208 2.79 -5.71 -5.73
C ASN A 208 3.79 -5.69 -4.58
#